data_1df47b14d5ee8b6aa1882fa0f92b8396
#
_entry.id   1df47b14d5ee8b6aa1882fa0f92b8396
#
_cell.length_a   1.000
_cell.length_b   1.000
_cell.length_c   1.000
_cell.angle_alpha   90.00
_cell.angle_beta   90.00
_cell.angle_gamma   90.00
#
_symmetry.space_group_name_H-M   'P 1'
#
loop_
_entity.id
_entity.type
_entity.pdbx_description
1 polymer ?
#
loop_
_entity_poly.entity_id
_entity_poly.type
_entity_poly.pdbx_seq_one_letter_code
_entity_poly.pdbx_strand_id
1 'polypeptide(L)'
;MERLPLIRVAEVAFLASNVKECVEFYRKIGMVDLPAKPGRLNFAHVGEQLYGVCDDKTGFFDPWTGGYSKDSRFHIAFEVSDDRLDECIEFLKAEGIKVSPKAQWDNFHDVPHSTSVYFPDPAGNILELWAPKR
;
A
#
# COMPACT_ATOMS: atom_id res chain seq x y z
N MET A 1 19.03 -14.67 1.18
CA MET A 1 17.64 -15.05 1.54
C MET A 1 16.96 -15.70 0.34
N GLU A 2 16.08 -16.61 0.55
CA GLU A 2 15.36 -17.30 -0.52
C GLU A 2 14.01 -16.66 -0.83
N ARG A 3 13.49 -15.88 0.11
CA ARG A 3 12.19 -15.20 0.02
C ARG A 3 12.18 -14.00 0.96
N LEU A 4 11.25 -13.07 0.69
CA LEU A 4 11.08 -11.91 1.55
C LEU A 4 10.56 -12.31 2.94
N PRO A 5 11.04 -11.65 4.01
CA PRO A 5 10.61 -11.92 5.39
C PRO A 5 9.31 -11.17 5.71
N LEU A 6 8.23 -11.51 4.99
CA LEU A 6 6.94 -10.84 5.16
C LEU A 6 6.33 -11.19 6.52
N ILE A 7 5.83 -10.18 7.24
CA ILE A 7 5.21 -10.33 8.55
C ILE A 7 3.69 -10.52 8.41
N ARG A 8 3.04 -9.64 7.63
CA ARG A 8 1.60 -9.68 7.42
C ARG A 8 1.21 -8.84 6.20
N VAL A 9 -0.02 -8.99 5.74
CA VAL A 9 -0.62 -8.02 4.82
C VAL A 9 -1.04 -6.82 5.64
N ALA A 10 -0.49 -5.66 5.34
CA ALA A 10 -0.78 -4.41 6.05
C ALA A 10 -1.93 -3.64 5.42
N GLU A 11 -2.03 -3.66 4.09
CA GLU A 11 -3.04 -2.91 3.36
C GLU A 11 -3.50 -3.66 2.13
N VAL A 12 -4.80 -3.58 1.84
CA VAL A 12 -5.39 -3.96 0.56
C VAL A 12 -6.16 -2.74 0.05
N ALA A 13 -5.92 -2.35 -1.20
CA ALA A 13 -6.64 -1.24 -1.80
C ALA A 13 -7.12 -1.63 -3.20
N PHE A 14 -8.28 -1.09 -3.58
CA PHE A 14 -8.87 -1.34 -4.89
C PHE A 14 -9.50 -0.08 -5.46
N LEU A 15 -9.76 -0.13 -6.76
CA LEU A 15 -10.37 0.98 -7.47
C LEU A 15 -11.89 0.83 -7.47
N ALA A 16 -12.57 1.97 -7.40
CA ALA A 16 -14.03 2.03 -7.49
C ALA A 16 -14.46 3.29 -8.25
N SER A 17 -15.51 3.17 -9.04
CA SER A 17 -16.13 4.32 -9.71
C SER A 17 -17.01 5.13 -8.75
N ASN A 18 -17.47 4.51 -7.68
CA ASN A 18 -18.42 5.06 -6.71
C ASN A 18 -17.85 4.95 -5.28
N VAL A 19 -16.74 5.64 -5.06
CA VAL A 19 -15.97 5.57 -3.79
C VAL A 19 -16.85 5.85 -2.56
N LYS A 20 -17.67 6.88 -2.61
CA LYS A 20 -18.55 7.24 -1.47
C LYS A 20 -19.48 6.09 -1.07
N GLU A 21 -20.12 5.48 -2.05
CA GLU A 21 -21.05 4.37 -1.81
C GLU A 21 -20.32 3.15 -1.27
N CYS A 22 -19.11 2.87 -1.77
CA CYS A 22 -18.26 1.79 -1.28
C CYS A 22 -17.87 2.02 0.18
N VAL A 23 -17.46 3.22 0.55
CA VAL A 23 -17.09 3.56 1.92
C VAL A 23 -18.28 3.40 2.86
N GLU A 24 -19.45 3.89 2.47
CA GLU A 24 -20.69 3.73 3.24
C GLU A 24 -21.06 2.25 3.43
N PHE A 25 -20.90 1.46 2.38
CA PHE A 25 -21.16 0.02 2.44
C PHE A 25 -20.20 -0.68 3.42
N TYR A 26 -18.90 -0.39 3.33
CA TYR A 26 -17.91 -1.00 4.23
C TYR A 26 -18.15 -0.63 5.68
N ARG A 27 -18.53 0.60 5.95
CA ARG A 27 -18.94 1.03 7.29
C ARG A 27 -20.15 0.25 7.78
N LYS A 28 -21.13 0.05 6.93
CA LYS A 28 -22.36 -0.67 7.26
C LYS A 28 -22.10 -2.14 7.62
N ILE A 29 -21.13 -2.76 6.97
CA ILE A 29 -20.78 -4.17 7.27
C ILE A 29 -19.77 -4.31 8.41
N GLY A 30 -19.35 -3.22 9.03
CA GLY A 30 -18.58 -3.27 10.27
C GLY A 30 -17.14 -2.76 10.19
N MET A 31 -16.71 -2.19 9.08
CA MET A 31 -15.40 -1.54 9.03
C MET A 31 -15.44 -0.20 9.76
N VAL A 32 -14.33 0.15 10.38
CA VAL A 32 -14.19 1.43 11.10
C VAL A 32 -13.44 2.41 10.21
N ASP A 33 -14.04 3.57 9.99
CA ASP A 33 -13.45 4.61 9.16
C ASP A 33 -12.20 5.19 9.78
N LEU A 34 -11.25 5.51 8.92
CA LEU A 34 -10.14 6.40 9.24
C LEU A 34 -10.40 7.76 8.58
N PRO A 35 -9.85 8.85 9.13
CA PRO A 35 -9.98 10.15 8.51
C PRO A 35 -9.51 10.11 7.05
N ALA A 36 -10.31 10.67 6.16
CA ALA A 36 -9.96 10.74 4.75
C ALA A 36 -8.68 11.54 4.57
N LYS A 37 -7.78 11.01 3.76
CA LYS A 37 -6.59 11.76 3.37
C LYS A 37 -6.99 12.80 2.31
N PRO A 38 -6.40 14.00 2.32
CA PRO A 38 -6.65 14.98 1.27
C PRO A 38 -6.42 14.38 -0.11
N GLY A 39 -7.40 14.56 -0.97
CA GLY A 39 -7.32 14.17 -2.35
C GLY A 39 -8.22 13.00 -2.73
N ARG A 40 -8.06 11.78 -2.22
CA ARG A 40 -8.74 10.68 -2.90
C ARG A 40 -8.70 9.30 -2.23
N LEU A 41 -7.93 9.14 -1.21
CA LEU A 41 -7.86 7.87 -0.52
C LEU A 41 -8.81 7.87 0.67
N ASN A 42 -9.66 6.87 0.71
CA ASN A 42 -10.54 6.62 1.83
C ASN A 42 -10.12 5.29 2.44
N PHE A 43 -9.81 5.31 3.72
CA PHE A 43 -9.38 4.13 4.44
C PHE A 43 -10.40 3.74 5.50
N ALA A 44 -10.56 2.43 5.66
CA ALA A 44 -11.27 1.82 6.77
C ALA A 44 -10.42 0.68 7.29
N HIS A 45 -10.68 0.21 8.49
CA HIS A 45 -9.92 -0.91 9.05
C HIS A 45 -10.81 -1.95 9.70
N VAL A 46 -10.31 -3.17 9.72
CA VAL A 46 -10.82 -4.27 10.52
C VAL A 46 -9.64 -4.77 11.34
N GLY A 47 -9.68 -4.56 12.67
CA GLY A 47 -8.51 -4.82 13.49
C GLY A 47 -7.32 -4.02 12.97
N GLU A 48 -6.19 -4.68 12.71
CA GLU A 48 -4.99 -4.05 12.17
C GLU A 48 -4.94 -4.03 10.64
N GLN A 49 -5.90 -4.66 9.95
CA GLN A 49 -5.93 -4.73 8.50
C GLN A 49 -6.54 -3.46 7.92
N LEU A 50 -5.78 -2.77 7.08
CA LEU A 50 -6.21 -1.56 6.41
C LEU A 50 -6.82 -1.89 5.04
N TYR A 51 -7.89 -1.19 4.69
CA TYR A 51 -8.54 -1.25 3.38
C TYR A 51 -8.62 0.15 2.79
N GLY A 52 -8.16 0.30 1.54
CA GLY A 52 -8.21 1.56 0.82
C GLY A 52 -9.15 1.46 -0.38
N VAL A 53 -9.94 2.51 -0.60
CA VAL A 53 -10.78 2.64 -1.79
C VAL A 53 -10.32 3.88 -2.54
N CYS A 54 -9.85 3.68 -3.77
CA CYS A 54 -9.34 4.74 -4.63
C CYS A 54 -10.28 4.98 -5.79
N ASP A 55 -10.38 6.24 -6.21
CA ASP A 55 -11.16 6.60 -7.39
C ASP A 55 -10.52 5.97 -8.65
N ASP A 56 -11.30 5.23 -9.43
CA ASP A 56 -10.83 4.57 -10.64
C ASP A 56 -10.44 5.55 -11.75
N LYS A 57 -10.86 6.80 -11.68
CA LYS A 57 -10.47 7.85 -12.62
C LYS A 57 -9.04 8.33 -12.37
N THR A 58 -8.58 8.21 -11.15
CA THR A 58 -7.24 8.65 -10.73
C THR A 58 -6.26 7.47 -10.65
N GLY A 59 -6.68 6.36 -10.05
CA GLY A 59 -5.84 5.18 -9.86
C GLY A 59 -5.04 5.21 -8.56
N PHE A 60 -4.02 4.36 -8.50
CA PHE A 60 -3.14 4.24 -7.35
C PHE A 60 -1.91 5.15 -7.50
N PHE A 61 -1.27 5.44 -6.37
CA PHE A 61 0.00 6.16 -6.36
C PHE A 61 1.05 5.43 -7.20
N ASP A 62 1.72 6.19 -8.06
CA ASP A 62 2.82 5.69 -8.88
C ASP A 62 4.14 6.18 -8.27
N PRO A 63 4.90 5.28 -7.62
CA PRO A 63 6.12 5.67 -6.91
C PRO A 63 7.28 6.06 -7.83
N TRP A 64 7.21 5.69 -9.12
CA TRP A 64 8.27 6.04 -10.07
C TRP A 64 8.11 7.45 -10.63
N THR A 65 6.88 7.92 -10.77
CA THR A 65 6.60 9.26 -11.28
C THR A 65 6.20 10.26 -10.20
N GLY A 66 5.78 9.77 -9.03
CA GLY A 66 5.19 10.59 -7.97
C GLY A 66 3.75 10.99 -8.23
N GLY A 67 3.19 10.56 -9.36
CA GLY A 67 1.79 10.78 -9.74
C GLY A 67 0.91 9.58 -9.45
N TYR A 68 0.02 9.24 -10.39
CA TYR A 68 -0.95 8.17 -10.24
C TYR A 68 -1.08 7.36 -11.52
N SER A 69 -1.44 6.07 -11.38
CA SER A 69 -1.61 5.16 -12.49
C SER A 69 -2.83 4.28 -12.30
N LYS A 70 -3.51 3.97 -13.40
CA LYS A 70 -4.65 3.04 -13.44
C LYS A 70 -4.25 1.64 -13.93
N ASP A 71 -2.96 1.42 -14.17
CA ASP A 71 -2.47 0.16 -14.73
C ASP A 71 -2.56 -0.99 -13.74
N SER A 72 -2.46 -0.69 -12.46
CA SER A 72 -2.63 -1.65 -11.39
C SER A 72 -4.12 -1.84 -11.06
N ARG A 73 -4.57 -3.08 -10.92
CA ARG A 73 -5.97 -3.40 -10.59
C ARG A 73 -6.26 -3.37 -9.10
N PHE A 74 -5.26 -3.66 -8.31
CA PHE A 74 -5.32 -3.63 -6.85
C PHE A 74 -3.95 -3.27 -6.31
N HIS A 75 -3.90 -2.94 -5.04
CA HIS A 75 -2.65 -2.65 -4.34
C HIS A 75 -2.63 -3.42 -3.02
N ILE A 76 -1.52 -4.10 -2.76
CA ILE A 76 -1.30 -4.82 -1.51
C ILE A 76 0.03 -4.36 -0.93
N ALA A 77 0.01 -3.97 0.35
CA ALA A 77 1.21 -3.68 1.12
C ALA A 77 1.48 -4.82 2.11
N PHE A 78 2.72 -5.24 2.19
CA PHE A 78 3.19 -6.23 3.14
C PHE A 78 4.10 -5.55 4.15
N GLU A 79 3.90 -5.86 5.43
CA GLU A 79 4.81 -5.37 6.46
C GLU A 79 6.09 -6.19 6.48
N VAL A 80 7.22 -5.50 6.56
CA VAL A 80 8.53 -6.07 6.86
C VAL A 80 9.16 -5.30 8.02
N SER A 81 10.11 -5.90 8.70
CA SER A 81 10.84 -5.20 9.76
C SER A 81 11.72 -4.10 9.16
N ASP A 82 11.75 -2.94 9.80
CA ASP A 82 12.50 -1.77 9.33
C ASP A 82 13.99 -2.07 9.17
N ASP A 83 14.57 -2.85 10.06
CA ASP A 83 15.97 -3.24 10.00
C ASP A 83 16.29 -4.23 8.87
N ARG A 84 15.28 -4.77 8.20
CA ARG A 84 15.44 -5.71 7.09
C ARG A 84 15.05 -5.14 5.73
N LEU A 85 14.60 -3.90 5.66
CA LEU A 85 14.11 -3.32 4.40
C LEU A 85 15.20 -3.27 3.32
N ASP A 86 16.42 -2.85 3.68
CA ASP A 86 17.52 -2.75 2.71
C ASP A 86 17.89 -4.13 2.14
N GLU A 87 17.88 -5.15 2.97
CA GLU A 87 18.09 -6.53 2.55
C GLU A 87 16.99 -7.00 1.59
N CYS A 88 15.75 -6.62 1.85
CA CYS A 88 14.63 -6.91 0.94
C CYS A 88 14.81 -6.23 -0.42
N ILE A 89 15.23 -4.98 -0.42
CA ILE A 89 15.49 -4.23 -1.66
C ILE A 89 16.56 -4.92 -2.50
N GLU A 90 17.66 -5.32 -1.87
CA GLU A 90 18.74 -6.02 -2.57
C GLU A 90 18.28 -7.38 -3.11
N PHE A 91 17.47 -8.12 -2.35
CA PHE A 91 16.88 -9.37 -2.82
C PHE A 91 16.03 -9.16 -4.07
N LEU A 92 15.13 -8.18 -4.06
CA LEU A 92 14.26 -7.88 -5.21
C LEU A 92 15.07 -7.50 -6.44
N LYS A 93 16.09 -6.66 -6.27
CA LYS A 93 16.97 -6.26 -7.37
C LYS A 93 17.74 -7.45 -7.93
N ALA A 94 18.24 -8.33 -7.08
CA ALA A 94 18.98 -9.53 -7.49
C ALA A 94 18.08 -10.48 -8.31
N GLU A 95 16.78 -10.48 -8.02
CA GLU A 95 15.80 -11.27 -8.79
C GLU A 95 15.35 -10.57 -10.09
N GLY A 96 15.94 -9.42 -10.43
CA GLY A 96 15.60 -8.67 -11.62
C GLY A 96 14.29 -7.90 -11.52
N ILE A 97 13.78 -7.68 -10.31
CA ILE A 97 12.53 -6.97 -10.08
C ILE A 97 12.82 -5.48 -9.94
N LYS A 98 12.04 -4.66 -10.65
CA LYS A 98 12.17 -3.20 -10.59
C LYS A 98 11.65 -2.70 -9.24
N VAL A 99 12.51 -2.05 -8.46
CA VAL A 99 12.16 -1.48 -7.16
C VAL A 99 12.15 0.03 -7.24
N SER A 100 11.12 0.66 -6.67
CA SER A 100 11.00 2.12 -6.62
C SER A 100 12.02 2.74 -5.66
N PRO A 101 12.26 4.07 -5.74
CA PRO A 101 12.89 4.81 -4.66
C PRO A 101 12.12 4.61 -3.35
N LYS A 102 12.80 4.80 -2.23
CA LYS A 102 12.15 4.79 -0.92
C LYS A 102 11.19 5.97 -0.78
N ALA A 103 10.00 5.71 -0.24
CA ALA A 103 9.03 6.71 0.15
C ALA A 103 8.95 6.78 1.67
N GLN A 104 8.97 7.99 2.22
CA GLN A 104 8.82 8.21 3.67
C GLN A 104 7.39 8.63 3.96
N TRP A 105 6.78 8.00 4.98
CA TRP A 105 5.42 8.30 5.38
C TRP A 105 5.38 8.70 6.84
N ASP A 106 4.59 9.74 7.12
CA ASP A 106 4.32 10.20 8.48
C ASP A 106 2.87 9.86 8.86
N ASN A 107 2.69 9.34 10.07
CA ASN A 107 1.37 9.02 10.62
C ASN A 107 0.53 8.13 9.70
N PHE A 108 1.16 7.12 9.11
CA PHE A 108 0.52 6.15 8.22
C PHE A 108 0.36 4.82 8.97
N HIS A 109 -0.80 4.19 8.89
CA HIS A 109 -1.14 2.98 9.65
C HIS A 109 -0.96 3.15 11.17
N ASP A 110 -1.28 4.34 11.70
CA ASP A 110 -1.11 4.68 13.13
C ASP A 110 0.33 4.57 13.64
N VAL A 111 1.30 4.66 12.73
CA VAL A 111 2.72 4.68 13.04
C VAL A 111 3.28 6.06 12.68
N PRO A 112 4.04 6.73 13.60
CA PRO A 112 4.56 8.06 13.33
C PRO A 112 5.43 8.14 12.08
N HIS A 113 6.31 7.16 11.89
CA HIS A 113 7.25 7.13 10.75
C HIS A 113 7.35 5.74 10.16
N SER A 114 7.35 5.66 8.84
CA SER A 114 7.56 4.41 8.12
C SER A 114 8.23 4.70 6.77
N THR A 115 8.81 3.66 6.20
CA THR A 115 9.45 3.71 4.88
C THR A 115 8.83 2.64 4.01
N SER A 116 8.54 2.97 2.75
CA SER A 116 8.02 2.00 1.80
C SER A 116 8.88 1.96 0.55
N VAL A 117 8.89 0.79 -0.10
CA VAL A 117 9.32 0.60 -1.48
C VAL A 117 8.24 -0.16 -2.23
N TYR A 118 8.19 0.02 -3.54
CA TYR A 118 7.17 -0.54 -4.40
C TYR A 118 7.81 -1.34 -5.53
N PHE A 119 7.10 -2.36 -5.98
CA PHE A 119 7.57 -3.21 -7.08
C PHE A 119 6.37 -3.85 -7.77
N PRO A 120 6.46 -4.14 -9.09
CA PRO A 120 5.36 -4.77 -9.80
C PRO A 120 5.35 -6.29 -9.63
N ASP A 121 4.16 -6.88 -9.63
CA ASP A 121 4.02 -8.31 -9.85
C ASP A 121 4.06 -8.61 -11.37
N PRO A 122 4.07 -9.89 -11.80
CA PRO A 122 4.09 -10.21 -13.23
C PRO A 122 2.89 -9.72 -14.03
N ALA A 123 1.77 -9.42 -13.38
CA ALA A 123 0.57 -8.87 -14.02
C ALA A 123 0.58 -7.33 -14.09
N GLY A 124 1.61 -6.68 -13.54
CA GLY A 124 1.72 -5.23 -13.50
C GLY A 124 1.07 -4.56 -12.30
N ASN A 125 0.55 -5.32 -11.34
CA ASN A 125 0.02 -4.74 -10.12
C ASN A 125 1.15 -4.27 -9.22
N ILE A 126 1.02 -3.08 -8.64
CA ILE A 126 2.04 -2.49 -7.79
C ILE A 126 1.86 -2.98 -6.35
N LEU A 127 2.86 -3.68 -5.87
CA LEU A 127 2.96 -4.15 -4.50
C LEU A 127 3.84 -3.21 -3.68
N GLU A 128 3.73 -3.29 -2.38
CA GLU A 128 4.48 -2.44 -1.45
C GLU A 128 5.10 -3.28 -0.34
N LEU A 129 6.35 -2.98 0.02
CA LEU A 129 6.90 -3.36 1.31
C LEU A 129 6.83 -2.12 2.20
N TRP A 130 6.13 -2.24 3.30
CA TRP A 130 5.96 -1.19 4.30
C TRP A 130 6.75 -1.56 5.55
N ALA A 131 7.67 -0.68 5.94
CA ALA A 131 8.57 -0.89 7.07
C ALA A 131 8.31 0.18 8.14
N PRO A 132 7.46 -0.11 9.13
CA PRO A 132 7.19 0.83 10.21
C PRO A 132 8.35 0.91 11.18
N LYS A 133 8.67 2.12 11.61
CA LYS A 133 9.61 2.38 12.71
C LYS A 133 8.83 2.33 14.02
N ARG A 134 9.02 1.24 14.75
CA ARG A 134 8.35 1.00 16.03
C ARG A 134 9.29 1.22 17.20
#